data_a8fa226f2a18cbb70cb9af7f6598010e
#
_entry.id   a8fa226f2a18cbb70cb9af7f6598010e
#
_cell.length_a   1.000
_cell.length_b   1.000
_cell.length_c   1.000
_cell.angle_alpha   90.00
_cell.angle_beta   90.00
_cell.angle_gamma   90.00
#
_symmetry.space_group_name_H-M   'P 1'
#
loop_
_entity.id
_entity.type
_entity.pdbx_description
1 polymer ?
#
loop_
_entity_poly.entity_id
_entity_poly.type
_entity_poly.pdbx_seq_one_letter_code
_entity_poly.pdbx_strand_id
1 'polypeptide(L)'
;MNTLRKRICSLVIAACLICMSVVPAMADSTVTTAGTNTVSASEVRTEAKATARFLMNNTDFTDISNTSTFYNASRNLILSVRSGYDCSVQADAYLKSVDALLNADGTLNLENASSFANDIYSNYAYLLLTLAVLDKDAADYNGINVVAAFDNIIANATSDELTNNLNPYLLGAYYAAIASYKDSLTNADNAVAVTKTALLALCTDNSGIDYWGHSADNNGTVLPFFASLYKTDAEVKKQIDGATAYTTSLANPEDGTITSWGSLNSDSTALALAMQAQYGDAAFAATTYKGFVANFKSDKIEGSYTPIEDYYNPEKISTYASQDAMIGLVTYLYALEGKANPFDVSAEVKAIADAKNNASDDNTNTPSDNTKNDADNSGSTEDSTTADNSSATAASTDNSANASTEASSVSADSSTASETSVQTADSYNVYLYAVLALAAVSGICTAGYAAKKNRA
;
A
#
# COMPACT_ATOMS: atom_id res chain seq x y z
N MET A 1 -42.58 -9.79 -20.60
CA MET A 1 -41.11 -9.57 -20.51
C MET A 1 -40.66 -8.11 -20.60
N ASN A 2 -41.44 -7.14 -21.03
CA ASN A 2 -41.00 -5.74 -21.20
C ASN A 2 -41.27 -4.80 -20.00
N THR A 3 -42.12 -5.19 -19.05
CA THR A 3 -42.47 -4.37 -17.88
C THR A 3 -41.51 -4.59 -16.69
N LEU A 4 -40.92 -5.79 -16.58
CA LEU A 4 -39.95 -6.12 -15.54
C LEU A 4 -38.59 -5.43 -15.77
N ARG A 5 -38.09 -5.41 -17.02
CA ARG A 5 -36.86 -4.70 -17.40
C ARG A 5 -36.93 -3.18 -17.17
N LYS A 6 -38.10 -2.57 -17.41
CA LYS A 6 -38.30 -1.12 -17.13
C LYS A 6 -38.31 -0.80 -15.65
N ARG A 7 -38.77 -1.71 -14.78
CA ARG A 7 -38.75 -1.54 -13.31
C ARG A 7 -37.34 -1.72 -12.72
N ILE A 8 -36.55 -2.64 -13.26
CA ILE A 8 -35.15 -2.85 -12.82
C ILE A 8 -34.27 -1.65 -13.23
N CYS A 9 -34.40 -1.12 -14.45
CA CYS A 9 -33.66 0.09 -14.84
C CYS A 9 -34.05 1.33 -14.01
N SER A 10 -35.30 1.45 -13.60
CA SER A 10 -35.75 2.58 -12.76
C SER A 10 -35.26 2.46 -11.31
N LEU A 11 -35.09 1.25 -10.78
CA LEU A 11 -34.55 1.01 -9.43
C LEU A 11 -33.04 1.29 -9.38
N VAL A 12 -32.29 0.89 -10.41
CA VAL A 12 -30.84 1.14 -10.49
C VAL A 12 -30.55 2.65 -10.62
N ILE A 13 -31.36 3.39 -11.40
CA ILE A 13 -31.21 4.84 -11.53
C ILE A 13 -31.60 5.55 -10.22
N ALA A 14 -32.60 5.05 -9.48
CA ALA A 14 -33.00 5.61 -8.18
C ALA A 14 -31.93 5.32 -7.09
N ALA A 15 -31.29 4.16 -7.10
CA ALA A 15 -30.20 3.83 -6.18
C ALA A 15 -28.94 4.69 -6.45
N CYS A 16 -28.60 4.94 -7.71
CA CYS A 16 -27.49 5.85 -8.07
C CYS A 16 -27.78 7.32 -7.69
N LEU A 17 -29.05 7.76 -7.68
CA LEU A 17 -29.43 9.12 -7.29
C LEU A 17 -29.50 9.31 -5.76
N ILE A 18 -29.74 8.25 -4.98
CA ILE A 18 -29.76 8.31 -3.52
C ILE A 18 -28.32 8.29 -2.95
N CYS A 19 -27.35 7.68 -3.62
CA CYS A 19 -25.94 7.76 -3.24
C CYS A 19 -25.30 9.14 -3.49
N MET A 20 -25.94 10.02 -4.26
CA MET A 20 -25.45 11.39 -4.50
C MET A 20 -26.02 12.44 -3.51
N SER A 21 -26.89 12.08 -2.57
CA SER A 21 -27.60 13.06 -1.74
C SER A 21 -27.27 13.04 -0.24
N VAL A 22 -26.19 12.37 0.18
CA VAL A 22 -25.66 12.50 1.54
C VAL A 22 -24.18 12.85 1.49
N VAL A 23 -23.86 13.91 0.73
CA VAL A 23 -22.69 14.71 1.00
C VAL A 23 -23.16 15.78 1.97
N PRO A 24 -22.69 15.83 3.24
CA PRO A 24 -22.89 17.03 4.01
C PRO A 24 -22.26 18.16 3.21
N ALA A 25 -23.07 19.15 2.84
CA ALA A 25 -22.57 20.40 2.30
C ALA A 25 -21.62 20.99 3.35
N MET A 26 -20.33 20.67 3.24
CA MET A 26 -19.28 21.49 3.78
C MET A 26 -19.41 22.78 3.00
N ALA A 27 -19.89 23.80 3.69
CA ALA A 27 -20.01 25.15 3.17
C ALA A 27 -18.70 25.48 2.46
N ASP A 28 -18.86 25.90 1.22
CA ASP A 28 -17.85 26.56 0.42
C ASP A 28 -17.43 27.83 1.18
N SER A 29 -16.50 27.67 2.13
CA SER A 29 -15.84 28.76 2.81
C SER A 29 -14.80 29.32 1.86
N THR A 30 -15.28 30.07 0.86
CA THR A 30 -14.42 30.97 0.13
C THR A 30 -13.93 32.05 1.10
N VAL A 31 -12.88 31.72 1.83
CA VAL A 31 -12.04 32.73 2.45
C VAL A 31 -11.25 33.40 1.32
N THR A 32 -11.80 34.49 0.83
CA THR A 32 -11.09 35.41 -0.08
C THR A 32 -9.98 36.10 0.69
N THR A 33 -8.82 35.50 0.73
CA THR A 33 -7.56 36.18 1.05
C THR A 33 -6.75 36.35 -0.24
N ALA A 34 -6.25 37.54 -0.42
CA ALA A 34 -5.56 38.02 -1.62
C ALA A 34 -4.36 37.11 -1.98
N GLY A 35 -4.29 36.70 -3.28
CA GLY A 35 -3.22 35.86 -3.81
C GLY A 35 -3.55 34.39 -3.67
N THR A 36 -4.46 33.86 -4.51
CA THR A 36 -4.91 32.45 -4.45
C THR A 36 -3.81 31.48 -4.88
N ASN A 37 -3.08 30.97 -3.91
CA ASN A 37 -2.16 29.85 -4.05
C ASN A 37 -2.94 28.49 -3.95
N THR A 38 -4.08 28.36 -4.57
CA THR A 38 -4.87 27.13 -4.53
C THR A 38 -4.21 26.05 -5.38
N VAL A 39 -3.89 24.94 -4.74
CA VAL A 39 -3.48 23.71 -5.41
C VAL A 39 -4.74 22.87 -5.68
N SER A 40 -4.91 22.38 -6.90
CA SER A 40 -6.06 21.56 -7.26
C SER A 40 -5.77 20.06 -7.09
N ALA A 41 -6.80 19.28 -6.76
CA ALA A 41 -6.69 17.82 -6.72
C ALA A 41 -6.24 17.23 -8.08
N SER A 42 -6.62 17.85 -9.20
CA SER A 42 -6.20 17.44 -10.54
C SER A 42 -4.70 17.60 -10.76
N GLU A 43 -4.12 18.70 -10.27
CA GLU A 43 -2.67 18.95 -10.33
C GLU A 43 -1.89 17.91 -9.53
N VAL A 44 -2.26 17.71 -8.26
CA VAL A 44 -1.61 16.71 -7.39
C VAL A 44 -1.78 15.29 -7.95
N ARG A 45 -2.95 14.97 -8.50
CA ARG A 45 -3.18 13.67 -9.16
C ARG A 45 -2.26 13.46 -10.37
N THR A 46 -1.99 14.51 -11.13
CA THR A 46 -1.09 14.42 -12.29
C THR A 46 0.33 14.12 -11.84
N GLU A 47 0.82 14.78 -10.80
CA GLU A 47 2.12 14.49 -10.20
C GLU A 47 2.17 13.08 -9.60
N ALA A 48 1.17 12.69 -8.81
CA ALA A 48 1.10 11.35 -8.22
C ALA A 48 1.09 10.24 -9.29
N LYS A 49 0.37 10.42 -10.40
CA LYS A 49 0.38 9.45 -11.52
C LYS A 49 1.73 9.37 -12.22
N ALA A 50 2.42 10.49 -12.38
CA ALA A 50 3.76 10.49 -12.97
C ALA A 50 4.74 9.72 -12.05
N THR A 51 4.65 9.95 -10.74
CA THR A 51 5.46 9.23 -9.74
C THR A 51 5.09 7.75 -9.67
N ALA A 52 3.81 7.41 -9.74
CA ALA A 52 3.35 6.02 -9.82
C ALA A 52 3.96 5.31 -11.04
N ARG A 53 3.94 5.94 -12.22
CA ARG A 53 4.57 5.38 -13.43
C ARG A 53 6.06 5.13 -13.23
N PHE A 54 6.78 6.07 -12.63
CA PHE A 54 8.20 5.89 -12.31
C PHE A 54 8.41 4.68 -11.38
N LEU A 55 7.67 4.60 -10.27
CA LEU A 55 7.79 3.51 -9.31
C LEU A 55 7.40 2.16 -9.91
N MET A 56 6.32 2.11 -10.71
CA MET A 56 5.87 0.86 -11.36
C MET A 56 6.87 0.32 -12.38
N ASN A 57 7.67 1.20 -12.99
CA ASN A 57 8.72 0.80 -13.92
C ASN A 57 10.06 0.42 -13.23
N ASN A 58 10.22 0.79 -11.95
CA ASN A 58 11.47 0.57 -11.21
C ASN A 58 11.26 -0.31 -9.95
N THR A 59 10.13 -1.01 -9.83
CA THR A 59 9.84 -1.99 -8.78
C THR A 59 9.66 -3.36 -9.44
N ASP A 60 10.37 -4.37 -8.95
CA ASP A 60 10.17 -5.75 -9.39
C ASP A 60 8.97 -6.36 -8.64
N PHE A 61 7.93 -6.69 -9.38
CA PHE A 61 6.73 -7.36 -8.86
C PHE A 61 6.74 -8.87 -9.11
N THR A 62 7.75 -9.38 -9.81
CA THR A 62 7.88 -10.81 -10.13
C THR A 62 8.73 -11.56 -9.11
N ASP A 63 9.57 -10.84 -8.36
CA ASP A 63 10.37 -11.37 -7.26
C ASP A 63 10.15 -10.58 -5.97
N ILE A 64 9.11 -10.95 -5.25
CA ILE A 64 8.76 -10.42 -3.92
C ILE A 64 8.99 -11.47 -2.82
N SER A 65 9.93 -12.38 -3.04
CA SER A 65 10.18 -13.53 -2.16
C SER A 65 10.78 -13.20 -0.81
N ASN A 66 11.31 -12.00 -0.65
CA ASN A 66 11.87 -11.54 0.62
C ASN A 66 11.09 -10.36 1.22
N THR A 67 11.24 -10.16 2.52
CA THR A 67 10.48 -9.17 3.29
C THR A 67 10.65 -7.74 2.78
N SER A 68 11.81 -7.35 2.26
CA SER A 68 12.06 -6.01 1.72
C SER A 68 11.40 -5.79 0.37
N THR A 69 11.55 -6.74 -0.57
CA THR A 69 10.93 -6.63 -1.89
C THR A 69 9.41 -6.71 -1.77
N PHE A 70 8.90 -7.57 -0.89
CA PHE A 70 7.47 -7.66 -0.59
C PHE A 70 6.90 -6.35 -0.05
N TYR A 71 7.54 -5.76 0.97
CA TYR A 71 7.15 -4.47 1.55
C TYR A 71 7.12 -3.35 0.49
N ASN A 72 8.22 -3.20 -0.27
CA ASN A 72 8.32 -2.14 -1.26
C ASN A 72 7.30 -2.30 -2.39
N ALA A 73 7.12 -3.52 -2.90
CA ALA A 73 6.12 -3.81 -3.94
C ALA A 73 4.70 -3.52 -3.45
N SER A 74 4.33 -3.99 -2.27
CA SER A 74 3.01 -3.78 -1.67
C SER A 74 2.73 -2.28 -1.48
N ARG A 75 3.63 -1.53 -0.83
CA ARG A 75 3.48 -0.10 -0.58
C ARG A 75 3.35 0.69 -1.87
N ASN A 76 4.25 0.44 -2.83
CA ASN A 76 4.26 1.14 -4.11
C ASN A 76 2.99 0.85 -4.91
N LEU A 77 2.50 -0.39 -4.89
CA LEU A 77 1.28 -0.78 -5.60
C LEU A 77 0.04 -0.13 -5.00
N ILE A 78 -0.12 -0.18 -3.66
CA ILE A 78 -1.23 0.49 -2.96
C ILE A 78 -1.31 1.96 -3.36
N LEU A 79 -0.22 2.71 -3.17
CA LEU A 79 -0.20 4.15 -3.43
C LEU A 79 -0.40 4.47 -4.91
N SER A 80 0.15 3.65 -5.82
CA SER A 80 -0.02 3.85 -7.26
C SER A 80 -1.46 3.64 -7.71
N VAL A 81 -2.15 2.61 -7.23
CA VAL A 81 -3.59 2.43 -7.46
C VAL A 81 -4.38 3.61 -6.88
N ARG A 82 -4.05 4.05 -5.67
CA ARG A 82 -4.70 5.20 -5.01
C ARG A 82 -4.49 6.53 -5.74
N SER A 83 -3.41 6.69 -6.49
CA SER A 83 -3.19 7.84 -7.38
C SER A 83 -4.14 7.83 -8.59
N GLY A 84 -4.74 6.68 -8.91
CA GLY A 84 -5.52 6.42 -10.11
C GLY A 84 -4.66 6.08 -11.33
N TYR A 85 -3.41 5.66 -11.14
CA TYR A 85 -2.58 5.09 -12.19
C TYR A 85 -3.05 3.67 -12.52
N ASP A 86 -3.01 3.27 -13.79
CA ASP A 86 -3.33 1.90 -14.20
C ASP A 86 -2.15 0.97 -13.87
N CYS A 87 -2.34 0.17 -12.84
CA CYS A 87 -1.36 -0.79 -12.33
C CYS A 87 -1.69 -2.25 -12.72
N SER A 88 -2.57 -2.50 -13.68
CA SER A 88 -3.09 -3.84 -14.00
C SER A 88 -1.98 -4.86 -14.24
N VAL A 89 -0.95 -4.51 -15.01
CA VAL A 89 0.18 -5.40 -15.31
C VAL A 89 0.99 -5.74 -14.06
N GLN A 90 1.29 -4.73 -13.23
CA GLN A 90 2.05 -4.91 -11.99
C GLN A 90 1.23 -5.67 -10.94
N ALA A 91 -0.07 -5.39 -10.88
CA ALA A 91 -0.99 -6.10 -10.00
C ALA A 91 -1.06 -7.60 -10.34
N ASP A 92 -1.16 -7.96 -11.62
CA ASP A 92 -1.16 -9.35 -12.06
C ASP A 92 0.17 -10.05 -11.71
N ALA A 93 1.30 -9.38 -11.91
CA ALA A 93 2.61 -9.91 -11.55
C ALA A 93 2.75 -10.12 -10.03
N TYR A 94 2.33 -9.11 -9.23
CA TYR A 94 2.32 -9.17 -7.78
C TYR A 94 1.45 -10.34 -7.27
N LEU A 95 0.20 -10.45 -7.74
CA LEU A 95 -0.72 -11.50 -7.30
C LEU A 95 -0.19 -12.89 -7.64
N LYS A 96 0.40 -13.06 -8.83
CA LYS A 96 1.05 -14.33 -9.21
C LYS A 96 2.21 -14.68 -8.27
N SER A 97 2.99 -13.69 -7.83
CA SER A 97 4.07 -13.89 -6.87
C SER A 97 3.53 -14.21 -5.47
N VAL A 98 2.45 -13.54 -5.04
CA VAL A 98 1.73 -13.88 -3.80
C VAL A 98 1.23 -15.30 -3.81
N ASP A 99 0.64 -15.78 -4.93
CA ASP A 99 0.17 -17.15 -5.06
C ASP A 99 1.28 -18.20 -4.85
N ALA A 100 2.52 -17.86 -5.22
CA ALA A 100 3.69 -18.73 -5.01
C ALA A 100 4.23 -18.70 -3.58
N LEU A 101 3.95 -17.62 -2.81
CA LEU A 101 4.45 -17.42 -1.45
C LEU A 101 3.43 -17.83 -0.38
N LEU A 102 2.14 -17.87 -0.72
CA LEU A 102 1.06 -18.14 0.24
C LEU A 102 0.80 -19.63 0.32
N ASN A 103 1.00 -20.21 1.50
CA ASN A 103 0.68 -21.61 1.79
C ASN A 103 -0.83 -21.82 2.00
N ALA A 104 -1.29 -23.07 1.87
CA ALA A 104 -2.70 -23.44 2.02
C ALA A 104 -3.29 -23.11 3.41
N ASP A 105 -2.46 -22.97 4.44
CA ASP A 105 -2.87 -22.58 5.79
C ASP A 105 -2.87 -21.05 6.00
N GLY A 106 -2.61 -20.29 4.97
CA GLY A 106 -2.53 -18.83 5.01
C GLY A 106 -1.19 -18.27 5.49
N THR A 107 -0.18 -19.11 5.70
CA THR A 107 1.16 -18.63 6.06
C THR A 107 1.93 -18.13 4.84
N LEU A 108 2.69 -17.02 5.03
CA LEU A 108 3.57 -16.43 4.02
C LEU A 108 4.97 -17.03 4.14
N ASN A 109 5.49 -17.54 3.02
CA ASN A 109 6.86 -18.05 2.93
C ASN A 109 7.79 -16.97 2.39
N LEU A 110 8.16 -16.01 3.24
CA LEU A 110 9.06 -14.92 2.92
C LEU A 110 10.45 -15.16 3.52
N GLU A 111 11.48 -14.92 2.72
CA GLU A 111 12.87 -14.90 3.21
C GLU A 111 13.14 -13.60 3.96
N ASN A 112 13.86 -13.68 5.07
CA ASN A 112 14.27 -12.53 5.85
C ASN A 112 15.44 -11.82 5.17
N ALA A 113 15.19 -10.69 4.51
CA ALA A 113 16.22 -9.96 3.76
C ALA A 113 16.80 -8.76 4.51
N SER A 114 16.06 -8.17 5.45
CA SER A 114 16.54 -7.01 6.19
C SER A 114 15.91 -6.91 7.58
N SER A 115 16.55 -6.18 8.48
CA SER A 115 15.99 -5.88 9.80
C SER A 115 14.84 -4.87 9.76
N PHE A 116 14.60 -4.21 8.62
CA PHE A 116 13.58 -3.16 8.51
C PHE A 116 12.16 -3.72 8.45
N ALA A 117 11.90 -4.70 7.61
CA ALA A 117 10.56 -5.24 7.37
C ALA A 117 10.46 -6.72 7.79
N ASN A 118 11.28 -7.12 8.75
CA ASN A 118 11.45 -8.52 9.13
C ASN A 118 10.50 -8.93 10.25
N ASP A 119 9.25 -8.54 10.15
CA ASP A 119 8.23 -8.89 11.11
C ASP A 119 6.97 -9.43 10.42
N ILE A 120 6.35 -10.38 11.10
CA ILE A 120 5.16 -11.05 10.60
C ILE A 120 3.96 -10.09 10.55
N TYR A 121 3.88 -9.11 11.46
CA TYR A 121 2.75 -8.21 11.60
C TYR A 121 2.60 -7.29 10.39
N SER A 122 3.69 -6.63 9.97
CA SER A 122 3.67 -5.73 8.83
C SER A 122 3.50 -6.48 7.50
N ASN A 123 4.08 -7.68 7.36
CA ASN A 123 3.96 -8.47 6.15
C ASN A 123 2.49 -8.83 5.86
N TYR A 124 1.75 -9.32 6.86
CA TYR A 124 0.32 -9.59 6.70
C TYR A 124 -0.51 -8.33 6.55
N ALA A 125 -0.16 -7.25 7.25
CA ALA A 125 -0.85 -5.97 7.10
C ALA A 125 -0.77 -5.47 5.65
N TYR A 126 0.43 -5.43 5.07
CA TYR A 126 0.60 -5.02 3.67
C TYR A 126 -0.06 -5.97 2.69
N LEU A 127 -0.08 -7.29 2.95
CA LEU A 127 -0.83 -8.24 2.12
C LEU A 127 -2.33 -7.91 2.11
N LEU A 128 -2.95 -7.78 3.29
CA LEU A 128 -4.37 -7.48 3.43
C LEU A 128 -4.76 -6.16 2.76
N LEU A 129 -3.97 -5.09 3.01
CA LEU A 129 -4.19 -3.78 2.42
C LEU A 129 -4.07 -3.83 0.89
N THR A 130 -3.08 -4.58 0.37
CA THR A 130 -2.89 -4.71 -1.08
C THR A 130 -4.00 -5.51 -1.72
N LEU A 131 -4.40 -6.65 -1.14
CA LEU A 131 -5.51 -7.46 -1.65
C LEU A 131 -6.80 -6.63 -1.74
N ALA A 132 -7.13 -5.87 -0.69
CA ALA A 132 -8.32 -5.02 -0.69
C ALA A 132 -8.27 -3.94 -1.79
N VAL A 133 -7.13 -3.24 -1.94
CA VAL A 133 -6.94 -2.21 -2.98
C VAL A 133 -7.03 -2.79 -4.39
N LEU A 134 -6.69 -4.07 -4.57
CA LEU A 134 -6.80 -4.81 -5.82
C LEU A 134 -8.16 -5.53 -5.98
N ASP A 135 -9.14 -5.23 -5.16
CA ASP A 135 -10.49 -5.81 -5.20
C ASP A 135 -10.47 -7.36 -5.06
N LYS A 136 -9.61 -7.86 -4.14
CA LYS A 136 -9.49 -9.29 -3.83
C LYS A 136 -10.06 -9.60 -2.45
N ASP A 137 -10.86 -10.66 -2.34
CA ASP A 137 -11.39 -11.14 -1.06
C ASP A 137 -10.28 -11.85 -0.27
N ALA A 138 -9.70 -11.17 0.72
CA ALA A 138 -8.68 -11.75 1.58
C ALA A 138 -9.23 -12.84 2.53
N ALA A 139 -10.55 -12.91 2.76
CA ALA A 139 -11.18 -13.99 3.52
C ALA A 139 -11.38 -15.25 2.69
N ASP A 140 -11.19 -15.17 1.36
CA ASP A 140 -11.32 -16.31 0.43
C ASP A 140 -10.40 -16.10 -0.80
N TYR A 141 -9.16 -15.77 -0.55
CA TYR A 141 -8.19 -15.56 -1.62
C TYR A 141 -7.70 -16.90 -2.15
N ASN A 142 -8.19 -17.31 -3.34
CA ASN A 142 -7.92 -18.62 -3.96
C ASN A 142 -8.24 -19.82 -3.02
N GLY A 143 -9.29 -19.70 -2.20
CA GLY A 143 -9.67 -20.71 -1.21
C GLY A 143 -8.89 -20.64 0.11
N ILE A 144 -8.04 -19.62 0.30
CA ILE A 144 -7.23 -19.41 1.50
C ILE A 144 -7.77 -18.21 2.27
N ASN A 145 -8.00 -18.36 3.58
CA ASN A 145 -8.45 -17.29 4.46
C ASN A 145 -7.25 -16.56 5.10
N VAL A 146 -6.76 -15.52 4.43
CA VAL A 146 -5.65 -14.69 4.91
C VAL A 146 -6.06 -13.85 6.12
N VAL A 147 -7.34 -13.44 6.20
CA VAL A 147 -7.87 -12.69 7.35
C VAL A 147 -7.79 -13.54 8.62
N ALA A 148 -8.15 -14.82 8.56
CA ALA A 148 -8.06 -15.71 9.72
C ALA A 148 -6.59 -15.96 10.14
N ALA A 149 -5.66 -16.05 9.19
CA ALA A 149 -4.24 -16.15 9.50
C ALA A 149 -3.75 -14.90 10.23
N PHE A 150 -4.14 -13.72 9.77
CA PHE A 150 -3.81 -12.46 10.44
C PHE A 150 -4.47 -12.33 11.83
N ASP A 151 -5.73 -12.77 12.00
CA ASP A 151 -6.42 -12.77 13.29
C ASP A 151 -5.68 -13.61 14.34
N ASN A 152 -5.13 -14.76 13.94
CA ASN A 152 -4.28 -15.58 14.80
C ASN A 152 -2.96 -14.89 15.19
N ILE A 153 -2.39 -14.10 14.30
CA ILE A 153 -1.16 -13.33 14.57
C ILE A 153 -1.43 -12.22 15.57
N ILE A 154 -2.46 -11.41 15.37
CA ILE A 154 -2.79 -10.28 16.24
C ILE A 154 -3.30 -10.71 17.62
N ALA A 155 -3.83 -11.93 17.75
CA ALA A 155 -4.30 -12.49 19.01
C ALA A 155 -3.19 -12.54 20.11
N ASN A 156 -1.94 -12.71 19.68
CA ASN A 156 -0.80 -12.85 20.58
C ASN A 156 0.09 -11.60 20.62
N ALA A 157 -0.23 -10.55 19.89
CA ALA A 157 0.54 -9.31 19.88
C ALA A 157 0.49 -8.61 21.25
N THR A 158 1.64 -8.12 21.71
CA THR A 158 1.77 -7.31 22.92
C THR A 158 2.32 -5.92 22.58
N SER A 159 2.02 -4.91 23.41
CA SER A 159 2.54 -3.56 23.20
C SER A 159 4.07 -3.53 23.27
N ASP A 160 4.67 -4.32 24.16
CA ASP A 160 6.13 -4.41 24.29
C ASP A 160 6.77 -4.98 23.03
N GLU A 161 6.14 -5.99 22.42
CA GLU A 161 6.60 -6.58 21.16
C GLU A 161 6.49 -5.59 20.01
N LEU A 162 5.34 -4.90 19.88
CA LEU A 162 5.14 -3.88 18.86
C LEU A 162 6.06 -2.66 19.04
N THR A 163 6.45 -2.33 20.27
CA THR A 163 7.35 -1.21 20.54
C THR A 163 8.82 -1.57 20.31
N ASN A 164 9.22 -2.80 20.65
CA ASN A 164 10.64 -3.19 20.69
C ASN A 164 11.08 -4.04 19.48
N ASN A 165 10.17 -4.82 18.89
CA ASN A 165 10.51 -5.78 17.83
C ASN A 165 9.97 -5.36 16.47
N LEU A 166 8.82 -4.67 16.42
CA LEU A 166 8.31 -4.07 15.18
C LEU A 166 9.07 -2.78 14.89
N ASN A 167 9.51 -2.61 13.65
CA ASN A 167 10.03 -1.31 13.24
C ASN A 167 8.90 -0.25 13.35
N PRO A 168 9.10 0.85 14.10
CA PRO A 168 8.08 1.86 14.30
C PRO A 168 7.43 2.38 13.02
N TYR A 169 8.19 2.46 11.92
CA TYR A 169 7.66 2.87 10.61
C TYR A 169 6.56 1.95 10.05
N LEU A 170 6.46 0.72 10.54
CA LEU A 170 5.49 -0.28 10.08
C LEU A 170 4.24 -0.36 10.97
N LEU A 171 4.27 0.28 12.15
CA LEU A 171 3.15 0.28 13.10
C LEU A 171 1.87 0.87 12.49
N GLY A 172 2.03 1.88 11.64
CA GLY A 172 0.90 2.51 10.96
C GLY A 172 0.14 1.56 10.04
N ALA A 173 0.85 0.82 9.18
CA ALA A 173 0.23 -0.15 8.28
C ALA A 173 -0.43 -1.31 9.04
N TYR A 174 0.20 -1.79 10.11
CA TYR A 174 -0.38 -2.79 11.00
C TYR A 174 -1.72 -2.32 11.58
N TYR A 175 -1.76 -1.09 12.11
CA TYR A 175 -2.99 -0.48 12.60
C TYR A 175 -4.04 -0.35 11.49
N ALA A 176 -3.67 0.14 10.29
CA ALA A 176 -4.60 0.35 9.19
C ALA A 176 -5.28 -0.95 8.74
N ALA A 177 -4.53 -2.07 8.71
CA ALA A 177 -5.09 -3.38 8.40
C ALA A 177 -6.11 -3.83 9.46
N ILE A 178 -5.78 -3.71 10.76
CA ILE A 178 -6.70 -4.05 11.85
C ILE A 178 -7.97 -3.20 11.77
N ALA A 179 -7.82 -1.89 11.59
CA ALA A 179 -8.95 -0.97 11.53
C ALA A 179 -9.87 -1.23 10.33
N SER A 180 -9.27 -1.56 9.16
CA SER A 180 -10.02 -1.81 7.92
C SER A 180 -10.76 -3.15 7.92
N TYR A 181 -10.22 -4.16 8.58
CA TYR A 181 -10.81 -5.50 8.68
C TYR A 181 -11.51 -5.76 10.02
N LYS A 182 -11.78 -4.69 10.80
CA LYS A 182 -12.27 -4.80 12.17
C LYS A 182 -13.46 -5.74 12.34
N ASP A 183 -14.43 -5.67 11.44
CA ASP A 183 -15.65 -6.48 11.50
C ASP A 183 -15.44 -7.96 11.15
N SER A 184 -14.28 -8.30 10.57
CA SER A 184 -13.90 -9.65 10.16
C SER A 184 -12.87 -10.29 11.10
N LEU A 185 -12.31 -9.53 12.05
CA LEU A 185 -11.29 -9.97 13.01
C LEU A 185 -11.90 -10.17 14.39
N THR A 186 -11.70 -11.33 14.99
CA THR A 186 -12.17 -11.65 16.35
C THR A 186 -11.40 -10.87 17.42
N ASN A 187 -10.11 -10.64 17.16
CA ASN A 187 -9.19 -10.01 18.11
C ASN A 187 -8.98 -8.50 17.86
N ALA A 188 -9.76 -7.89 16.96
CA ALA A 188 -9.56 -6.50 16.52
C ALA A 188 -9.52 -5.47 17.65
N ASP A 189 -10.48 -5.51 18.58
CA ASP A 189 -10.58 -4.52 19.66
C ASP A 189 -9.36 -4.60 20.61
N ASN A 190 -8.90 -5.82 20.93
CA ASN A 190 -7.68 -6.01 21.69
C ASN A 190 -6.45 -5.53 20.92
N ALA A 191 -6.33 -5.87 19.65
CA ALA A 191 -5.20 -5.46 18.81
C ALA A 191 -5.14 -3.94 18.63
N VAL A 192 -6.29 -3.25 18.49
CA VAL A 192 -6.35 -1.78 18.48
C VAL A 192 -5.86 -1.20 19.81
N ALA A 193 -6.27 -1.75 20.95
CA ALA A 193 -5.84 -1.29 22.27
C ALA A 193 -4.33 -1.48 22.50
N VAL A 194 -3.80 -2.63 22.08
CA VAL A 194 -2.37 -2.94 22.13
C VAL A 194 -1.56 -1.99 21.24
N THR A 195 -2.03 -1.77 20.01
CA THR A 195 -1.38 -0.85 19.06
C THR A 195 -1.42 0.60 19.53
N LYS A 196 -2.54 1.04 20.12
CA LYS A 196 -2.63 2.36 20.78
C LYS A 196 -1.58 2.51 21.86
N THR A 197 -1.44 1.49 22.73
CA THR A 197 -0.45 1.51 23.82
C THR A 197 0.97 1.61 23.27
N ALA A 198 1.30 0.84 22.23
CA ALA A 198 2.59 0.92 21.54
C ALA A 198 2.84 2.30 20.91
N LEU A 199 1.84 2.86 20.22
CA LEU A 199 1.93 4.21 19.65
C LEU A 199 2.23 5.25 20.72
N LEU A 200 1.50 5.23 21.84
CA LEU A 200 1.69 6.20 22.93
C LEU A 200 3.05 6.04 23.63
N ALA A 201 3.58 4.81 23.69
CA ALA A 201 4.92 4.56 24.21
C ALA A 201 6.02 5.11 23.29
N LEU A 202 5.79 5.17 21.99
CA LEU A 202 6.69 5.78 21.02
C LEU A 202 6.60 7.31 21.00
N CYS A 203 5.52 7.90 21.51
CA CYS A 203 5.32 9.35 21.60
C CYS A 203 5.71 9.84 23.00
N THR A 204 7.01 10.02 23.25
CA THR A 204 7.55 10.33 24.59
C THR A 204 7.22 11.73 25.09
N ASP A 205 7.01 12.66 24.17
CA ASP A 205 6.51 14.03 24.41
C ASP A 205 5.52 14.43 23.32
N ASN A 206 5.04 15.62 23.28
CA ASN A 206 4.07 16.04 22.26
C ASN A 206 4.73 16.33 20.88
N SER A 207 5.94 15.84 20.60
CA SER A 207 6.64 16.01 19.31
C SER A 207 6.43 14.83 18.36
N GLY A 208 5.69 13.81 18.78
CA GLY A 208 5.36 12.60 18.00
C GLY A 208 6.31 11.45 18.25
N ILE A 209 6.54 10.65 17.21
CA ILE A 209 7.34 9.42 17.28
C ILE A 209 8.79 9.74 17.62
N ASP A 210 9.27 9.21 18.75
CA ASP A 210 10.67 9.24 19.17
C ASP A 210 11.35 7.92 18.75
N TYR A 211 11.86 7.90 17.54
CA TYR A 211 12.66 6.79 17.04
C TYR A 211 13.98 7.37 16.52
N TRP A 212 15.03 7.25 17.33
CA TRP A 212 16.34 7.87 17.13
C TRP A 212 16.29 9.42 17.13
N GLY A 213 15.34 9.97 17.86
CA GLY A 213 14.96 11.37 17.91
C GLY A 213 13.70 11.68 17.12
N HIS A 214 13.12 12.84 17.39
CA HIS A 214 11.94 13.31 16.66
C HIS A 214 12.33 13.84 15.27
N SER A 215 11.53 13.49 14.26
CA SER A 215 11.73 13.99 12.89
C SER A 215 10.41 14.06 12.12
N ALA A 216 10.42 14.81 11.02
CA ALA A 216 9.31 14.80 10.06
C ALA A 216 9.12 13.39 9.45
N ASP A 217 10.22 12.67 9.24
CA ASP A 217 10.22 11.32 8.66
C ASP A 217 9.47 10.34 9.56
N ASN A 218 9.77 10.34 10.86
CA ASN A 218 9.10 9.49 11.82
C ASN A 218 7.60 9.77 11.86
N ASN A 219 7.23 11.03 11.97
CA ASN A 219 5.84 11.43 12.08
C ASN A 219 5.05 11.15 10.79
N GLY A 220 5.60 11.53 9.63
CA GLY A 220 4.92 11.42 8.35
C GLY A 220 4.81 10.00 7.81
N THR A 221 5.71 9.09 8.22
CA THR A 221 5.63 7.67 7.84
C THR A 221 4.62 6.90 8.69
N VAL A 222 4.40 7.29 9.96
CA VAL A 222 3.61 6.50 10.92
C VAL A 222 2.23 7.09 11.16
N LEU A 223 2.16 8.37 11.52
CA LEU A 223 0.95 8.94 12.11
C LEU A 223 -0.23 9.12 11.14
N PRO A 224 -0.04 9.35 9.82
CA PRO A 224 -1.17 9.44 8.89
C PRO A 224 -2.10 8.22 8.89
N PHE A 225 -1.60 7.03 9.21
CA PHE A 225 -2.41 5.82 9.28
C PHE A 225 -3.42 5.81 10.44
N PHE A 226 -3.20 6.59 11.49
CA PHE A 226 -4.02 6.61 12.70
C PHE A 226 -5.24 7.55 12.62
N ALA A 227 -5.67 7.92 11.43
CA ALA A 227 -6.75 8.89 11.22
C ALA A 227 -8.08 8.53 11.90
N SER A 228 -8.42 7.25 12.04
CA SER A 228 -9.64 6.81 12.73
C SER A 228 -9.50 6.95 14.26
N LEU A 229 -8.37 6.58 14.85
CA LEU A 229 -8.10 6.83 16.28
C LEU A 229 -8.00 8.31 16.61
N TYR A 230 -7.38 9.11 15.74
CA TYR A 230 -7.34 10.56 15.88
C TYR A 230 -8.73 11.18 16.07
N LYS A 231 -9.75 10.63 15.40
CA LYS A 231 -11.14 11.12 15.50
C LYS A 231 -11.86 10.66 16.77
N THR A 232 -11.46 9.53 17.34
CA THR A 232 -12.23 8.85 18.39
C THR A 232 -11.51 8.79 19.75
N ASP A 233 -10.19 9.01 19.79
CA ASP A 233 -9.38 8.92 21.00
C ASP A 233 -8.67 10.25 21.30
N ALA A 234 -9.01 10.86 22.44
CA ALA A 234 -8.50 12.19 22.81
C ALA A 234 -6.99 12.21 23.12
N GLU A 235 -6.43 11.11 23.60
CA GLU A 235 -5.02 11.01 23.92
C GLU A 235 -4.17 10.87 22.64
N VAL A 236 -4.59 9.99 21.73
CA VAL A 236 -3.98 9.85 20.39
C VAL A 236 -4.09 11.18 19.63
N LYS A 237 -5.27 11.83 19.68
CA LYS A 237 -5.45 13.15 19.07
C LYS A 237 -4.46 14.16 19.60
N LYS A 238 -4.27 14.26 20.91
CA LYS A 238 -3.33 15.18 21.54
C LYS A 238 -1.91 14.95 21.05
N GLN A 239 -1.47 13.70 20.96
CA GLN A 239 -0.12 13.35 20.49
C GLN A 239 0.06 13.71 19.01
N ILE A 240 -0.91 13.41 18.17
CA ILE A 240 -0.86 13.72 16.73
C ILE A 240 -0.93 15.22 16.48
N ASP A 241 -1.74 15.98 17.22
CA ASP A 241 -1.78 17.46 17.13
C ASP A 241 -0.40 18.06 17.47
N GLY A 242 0.24 17.55 18.52
CA GLY A 242 1.59 17.97 18.92
C GLY A 242 2.64 17.62 17.86
N ALA A 243 2.61 16.39 17.36
CA ALA A 243 3.49 15.91 16.28
C ALA A 243 3.33 16.75 15.00
N THR A 244 2.09 17.13 14.67
CA THR A 244 1.81 18.00 13.51
C THR A 244 2.38 19.39 13.69
N ALA A 245 2.21 19.98 14.88
CA ALA A 245 2.79 21.28 15.22
C ALA A 245 4.32 21.23 15.19
N TYR A 246 4.93 20.18 15.75
CA TYR A 246 6.37 19.96 15.71
C TYR A 246 6.87 19.84 14.25
N THR A 247 6.28 18.96 13.45
CA THR A 247 6.66 18.76 12.05
C THR A 247 6.54 20.06 11.24
N THR A 248 5.48 20.83 11.48
CA THR A 248 5.29 22.13 10.85
C THR A 248 6.36 23.15 11.28
N SER A 249 6.82 23.09 12.53
CA SER A 249 7.88 23.99 13.03
C SER A 249 9.26 23.71 12.42
N LEU A 250 9.49 22.54 11.86
CA LEU A 250 10.73 22.17 11.16
C LEU A 250 10.77 22.74 9.73
N ALA A 251 9.62 23.07 9.17
CA ALA A 251 9.51 23.49 7.79
C ALA A 251 9.84 24.99 7.63
N ASN A 252 10.46 25.33 6.52
CA ASN A 252 10.65 26.71 6.11
C ASN A 252 9.27 27.38 5.90
N PRO A 253 8.96 28.48 6.57
CA PRO A 253 7.64 29.12 6.48
C PRO A 253 7.32 29.70 5.10
N GLU A 254 8.31 29.91 4.23
CA GLU A 254 8.13 30.53 2.92
C GLU A 254 7.71 29.50 1.86
N ASP A 255 8.27 28.29 1.90
CA ASP A 255 8.06 27.25 0.89
C ASP A 255 7.72 25.86 1.48
N GLY A 256 7.72 25.72 2.79
CA GLY A 256 7.38 24.46 3.48
C GLY A 256 8.44 23.36 3.39
N THR A 257 9.60 23.63 2.78
CA THR A 257 10.68 22.65 2.68
C THR A 257 11.36 22.39 4.02
N ILE A 258 11.88 21.18 4.20
CA ILE A 258 12.59 20.79 5.43
C ILE A 258 14.06 20.58 5.14
N THR A 259 14.90 21.13 6.03
CA THR A 259 16.32 20.84 6.10
C THR A 259 16.55 19.73 7.12
N SER A 260 17.10 18.62 6.69
CA SER A 260 17.47 17.47 7.52
C SER A 260 18.89 17.04 7.20
N TRP A 261 19.66 16.64 8.20
CA TRP A 261 21.06 16.22 8.02
C TRP A 261 21.98 17.29 7.38
N GLY A 262 21.61 18.56 7.53
CA GLY A 262 22.40 19.70 7.04
C GLY A 262 22.14 20.11 5.58
N SER A 263 21.15 19.52 4.91
CA SER A 263 20.73 19.89 3.55
C SER A 263 19.20 19.87 3.41
N LEU A 264 18.69 20.54 2.38
CA LEU A 264 17.29 20.35 1.97
C LEU A 264 17.04 18.86 1.69
N ASN A 265 15.93 18.36 2.23
CA ASN A 265 15.63 16.92 2.22
C ASN A 265 14.25 16.67 1.60
N SER A 266 14.23 15.88 0.51
CA SER A 266 13.01 15.53 -0.21
C SER A 266 12.10 14.63 0.63
N ASP A 267 12.68 13.63 1.31
CA ASP A 267 11.93 12.62 2.06
C ASP A 267 11.24 13.28 3.25
N SER A 268 11.99 14.05 4.06
CA SER A 268 11.44 14.81 5.19
C SER A 268 10.37 15.80 4.76
N THR A 269 10.53 16.46 3.60
CA THR A 269 9.54 17.41 3.08
C THR A 269 8.27 16.72 2.60
N ALA A 270 8.39 15.59 1.89
CA ALA A 270 7.25 14.81 1.43
C ALA A 270 6.45 14.23 2.60
N LEU A 271 7.14 13.73 3.62
CA LEU A 271 6.51 13.15 4.80
C LEU A 271 5.87 14.22 5.70
N ALA A 272 6.47 15.42 5.76
CA ALA A 272 5.82 16.59 6.37
C ALA A 272 4.54 16.99 5.64
N LEU A 273 4.54 16.94 4.29
CA LEU A 273 3.34 17.17 3.50
C LEU A 273 2.22 16.18 3.87
N ALA A 274 2.54 14.90 4.08
CA ALA A 274 1.55 13.91 4.51
C ALA A 274 0.90 14.27 5.86
N MET A 275 1.71 14.68 6.85
CA MET A 275 1.22 15.13 8.16
C MET A 275 0.35 16.38 8.08
N GLN A 276 0.83 17.38 7.37
CA GLN A 276 0.13 18.68 7.21
C GLN A 276 -1.19 18.49 6.44
N ALA A 277 -1.21 17.64 5.41
CA ALA A 277 -2.39 17.34 4.63
C ALA A 277 -3.46 16.61 5.44
N GLN A 278 -3.04 15.69 6.29
CA GLN A 278 -3.97 14.86 7.07
C GLN A 278 -4.51 15.55 8.31
N TYR A 279 -3.68 16.36 9.00
CA TYR A 279 -3.98 16.90 10.33
C TYR A 279 -3.70 18.40 10.50
N GLY A 280 -3.01 19.02 9.55
CA GLY A 280 -2.53 20.38 9.65
C GLY A 280 -3.40 21.42 8.94
N ASP A 281 -2.79 22.57 8.69
CA ASP A 281 -3.41 23.67 7.95
C ASP A 281 -3.32 23.45 6.44
N ALA A 282 -4.46 23.50 5.76
CA ALA A 282 -4.55 23.23 4.32
C ALA A 282 -3.76 24.26 3.46
N ALA A 283 -3.64 25.52 3.90
CA ALA A 283 -2.89 26.53 3.17
C ALA A 283 -1.39 26.28 3.30
N PHE A 284 -0.95 25.81 4.48
CA PHE A 284 0.45 25.44 4.68
C PHE A 284 0.81 24.14 3.94
N ALA A 285 -0.07 23.15 3.90
CA ALA A 285 0.11 21.96 3.07
C ALA A 285 0.24 22.30 1.58
N ALA A 286 -0.54 23.27 1.08
CA ALA A 286 -0.40 23.78 -0.28
C ALA A 286 0.96 24.45 -0.53
N THR A 287 1.47 25.19 0.45
CA THR A 287 2.81 25.81 0.40
C THR A 287 3.89 24.74 0.35
N THR A 288 3.82 23.74 1.23
CA THR A 288 4.76 22.61 1.28
C THR A 288 4.75 21.80 -0.02
N TYR A 289 3.56 21.51 -0.58
CA TYR A 289 3.46 20.82 -1.88
C TYR A 289 4.19 21.58 -2.99
N LYS A 290 3.98 22.90 -3.08
CA LYS A 290 4.63 23.72 -4.12
C LYS A 290 6.14 23.78 -3.93
N GLY A 291 6.60 24.00 -2.72
CA GLY A 291 8.02 23.99 -2.41
C GLY A 291 8.64 22.61 -2.66
N PHE A 292 7.94 21.53 -2.30
CA PHE A 292 8.37 20.17 -2.57
C PHE A 292 8.57 19.94 -4.08
N VAL A 293 7.58 20.22 -4.90
CA VAL A 293 7.66 20.01 -6.35
C VAL A 293 8.75 20.91 -6.98
N ALA A 294 8.83 22.19 -6.55
CA ALA A 294 9.79 23.14 -7.11
C ALA A 294 11.25 22.81 -6.80
N ASN A 295 11.53 22.24 -5.61
CA ASN A 295 12.90 22.00 -5.18
C ASN A 295 13.40 20.57 -5.44
N PHE A 296 12.50 19.57 -5.52
CA PHE A 296 12.92 18.16 -5.52
C PHE A 296 12.48 17.37 -6.74
N LYS A 297 11.50 17.84 -7.54
CA LYS A 297 11.11 17.15 -8.76
C LYS A 297 12.30 17.10 -9.72
N SER A 298 12.62 15.89 -10.19
CA SER A 298 13.72 15.70 -11.12
C SER A 298 13.35 16.19 -12.54
N ASP A 299 14.28 16.86 -13.18
CA ASP A 299 14.22 17.21 -14.61
C ASP A 299 14.85 16.12 -15.52
N LYS A 300 15.53 15.13 -14.90
CA LYS A 300 16.18 14.03 -15.63
C LYS A 300 15.23 12.89 -15.96
N ILE A 301 14.38 12.50 -15.00
CA ILE A 301 13.45 11.37 -15.14
C ILE A 301 12.07 11.81 -14.66
N GLU A 302 11.09 11.81 -15.54
CA GLU A 302 9.73 12.20 -15.23
C GLU A 302 9.14 11.36 -14.10
N GLY A 303 8.54 12.05 -13.11
CA GLY A 303 7.89 11.44 -11.95
C GLY A 303 8.85 11.01 -10.84
N SER A 304 10.15 11.18 -11.01
CA SER A 304 11.11 10.93 -9.94
C SER A 304 11.42 12.20 -9.15
N TYR A 305 11.91 12.00 -7.94
CA TYR A 305 12.35 13.04 -7.02
C TYR A 305 13.81 12.82 -6.63
N THR A 306 14.48 13.89 -6.21
CA THR A 306 15.90 13.81 -5.84
C THR A 306 16.06 13.36 -4.37
N PRO A 307 17.07 12.55 -4.07
CA PRO A 307 18.05 11.99 -5.00
C PRO A 307 17.48 10.83 -5.83
N ILE A 308 17.71 10.83 -7.14
CA ILE A 308 17.37 9.70 -8.03
C ILE A 308 18.55 8.72 -8.21
N GLU A 309 19.75 9.16 -7.87
CA GLU A 309 20.94 8.33 -7.84
C GLU A 309 21.12 7.72 -6.45
N ASP A 310 21.47 6.45 -6.39
CA ASP A 310 21.85 5.77 -5.16
C ASP A 310 23.11 6.45 -4.57
N TYR A 311 23.05 6.84 -3.31
CA TYR A 311 24.16 7.51 -2.63
C TYR A 311 25.45 6.68 -2.62
N TYR A 312 25.32 5.35 -2.53
CA TYR A 312 26.46 4.43 -2.51
C TYR A 312 26.84 3.89 -3.88
N ASN A 313 25.94 3.98 -4.84
CA ASN A 313 26.15 3.57 -6.23
C ASN A 313 25.50 4.58 -7.19
N PRO A 314 26.19 5.69 -7.50
CA PRO A 314 25.61 6.78 -8.30
C PRO A 314 25.21 6.39 -9.73
N GLU A 315 25.62 5.22 -10.20
CA GLU A 315 25.21 4.68 -11.51
C GLU A 315 23.87 3.94 -11.45
N LYS A 316 23.36 3.72 -10.23
CA LYS A 316 22.12 2.99 -9.99
C LYS A 316 20.97 3.97 -9.67
N ILE A 317 19.79 3.72 -10.24
CA ILE A 317 18.59 4.48 -9.91
C ILE A 317 18.10 4.06 -8.53
N SER A 318 17.89 5.05 -7.65
CA SER A 318 17.19 4.88 -6.38
C SER A 318 15.72 5.29 -6.52
N THR A 319 14.81 4.48 -5.99
CA THR A 319 13.38 4.81 -5.92
C THR A 319 12.99 5.49 -4.61
N TYR A 320 13.93 5.65 -3.69
CA TYR A 320 13.67 5.97 -2.29
C TYR A 320 12.91 7.30 -2.09
N ALA A 321 13.49 8.40 -2.57
CA ALA A 321 12.87 9.71 -2.47
C ALA A 321 11.49 9.76 -3.17
N SER A 322 11.34 9.02 -4.28
CA SER A 322 10.05 8.92 -4.98
C SER A 322 9.03 8.07 -4.25
N GLN A 323 9.44 7.10 -3.43
CA GLN A 323 8.55 6.34 -2.57
C GLN A 323 7.95 7.21 -1.46
N ASP A 324 8.75 8.04 -0.81
CA ASP A 324 8.30 8.96 0.22
C ASP A 324 7.51 10.12 -0.38
N ALA A 325 7.93 10.62 -1.56
CA ALA A 325 7.12 11.54 -2.37
C ALA A 325 5.70 11.00 -2.60
N MET A 326 5.57 9.72 -2.90
CA MET A 326 4.28 9.10 -3.17
C MET A 326 3.37 9.08 -1.94
N ILE A 327 3.92 8.87 -0.72
CA ILE A 327 3.16 8.99 0.54
C ILE A 327 2.62 10.42 0.67
N GLY A 328 3.47 11.44 0.51
CA GLY A 328 3.07 12.84 0.62
C GLY A 328 2.01 13.23 -0.42
N LEU A 329 2.26 12.93 -1.68
CA LEU A 329 1.39 13.28 -2.81
C LEU A 329 0.01 12.63 -2.70
N VAL A 330 -0.05 11.32 -2.42
CA VAL A 330 -1.33 10.61 -2.37
C VAL A 330 -2.12 10.95 -1.12
N THR A 331 -1.46 11.16 0.03
CA THR A 331 -2.13 11.65 1.23
C THR A 331 -2.71 13.06 1.01
N TYR A 332 -1.94 13.95 0.37
CA TYR A 332 -2.42 15.29 0.05
C TYR A 332 -3.57 15.27 -0.97
N LEU A 333 -3.48 14.41 -1.99
CA LEU A 333 -4.57 14.19 -2.95
C LEU A 333 -5.86 13.77 -2.25
N TYR A 334 -5.76 12.84 -1.31
CA TYR A 334 -6.91 12.34 -0.54
C TYR A 334 -7.52 13.42 0.34
N ALA A 335 -6.69 14.23 0.99
CA ALA A 335 -7.14 15.37 1.78
C ALA A 335 -7.90 16.40 0.91
N LEU A 336 -7.39 16.74 -0.28
CA LEU A 336 -8.05 17.64 -1.22
C LEU A 336 -9.39 17.09 -1.74
N GLU A 337 -9.55 15.78 -1.80
CA GLU A 337 -10.78 15.11 -2.21
C GLU A 337 -11.73 14.81 -1.04
N GLY A 338 -11.37 15.19 0.17
CA GLY A 338 -12.17 14.90 1.39
C GLY A 338 -12.26 13.42 1.72
N LYS A 339 -11.31 12.61 1.24
CA LYS A 339 -11.20 11.18 1.50
C LYS A 339 -10.42 10.91 2.77
N ALA A 340 -10.60 9.70 3.33
CA ALA A 340 -9.77 9.20 4.41
C ALA A 340 -8.32 8.96 3.94
N ASN A 341 -7.49 8.44 4.83
CA ASN A 341 -6.12 8.07 4.53
C ASN A 341 -6.06 7.05 3.36
N PRO A 342 -5.07 7.13 2.45
CA PRO A 342 -4.95 6.19 1.31
C PRO A 342 -4.77 4.72 1.71
N PHE A 343 -4.38 4.43 2.94
CA PHE A 343 -4.28 3.06 3.47
C PHE A 343 -5.54 2.60 4.23
N ASP A 344 -6.56 3.44 4.37
CA ASP A 344 -7.86 3.01 4.85
C ASP A 344 -8.59 2.30 3.69
N VAL A 345 -8.74 0.98 3.81
CA VAL A 345 -9.40 0.11 2.83
C VAL A 345 -10.75 -0.43 3.33
N SER A 346 -11.31 0.16 4.37
CA SER A 346 -12.58 -0.30 4.97
C SER A 346 -13.75 -0.28 3.97
N ALA A 347 -13.76 0.67 3.05
CA ALA A 347 -14.79 0.76 2.03
C ALA A 347 -14.69 -0.38 1.00
N GLU A 348 -13.47 -0.74 0.58
CA GLU A 348 -13.20 -1.85 -0.33
C GLU A 348 -13.53 -3.20 0.34
N VAL A 349 -13.07 -3.41 1.58
CA VAL A 349 -13.38 -4.61 2.37
C VAL A 349 -14.88 -4.80 2.49
N LYS A 350 -15.62 -3.72 2.82
CA LYS A 350 -17.07 -3.76 2.87
C LYS A 350 -17.71 -4.06 1.52
N ALA A 351 -17.25 -3.43 0.45
CA ALA A 351 -17.79 -3.65 -0.89
C ALA A 351 -17.62 -5.10 -1.35
N ILE A 352 -16.44 -5.70 -1.08
CA ILE A 352 -16.14 -7.11 -1.36
C ILE A 352 -17.10 -8.03 -0.59
N ALA A 353 -17.31 -7.78 0.72
CA ALA A 353 -18.21 -8.57 1.55
C ALA A 353 -19.68 -8.44 1.09
N ASP A 354 -20.15 -7.24 0.76
CA ASP A 354 -21.50 -7.00 0.26
C ASP A 354 -21.73 -7.71 -1.09
N ALA A 355 -20.76 -7.71 -1.99
CA ALA A 355 -20.84 -8.41 -3.28
C ALA A 355 -21.01 -9.92 -3.10
N LYS A 356 -20.27 -10.52 -2.16
CA LYS A 356 -20.33 -11.95 -1.82
C LYS A 356 -21.71 -12.34 -1.24
N ASN A 357 -22.25 -11.53 -0.33
CA ASN A 357 -23.57 -11.76 0.26
C ASN A 357 -24.68 -11.70 -0.79
N ASN A 358 -24.64 -10.72 -1.69
CA ASN A 358 -25.64 -10.59 -2.77
C ASN A 358 -25.59 -11.75 -3.77
N ALA A 359 -24.40 -12.31 -4.06
CA ALA A 359 -24.25 -13.48 -4.93
C ALA A 359 -24.81 -14.77 -4.30
N SER A 360 -24.79 -14.86 -2.96
CA SER A 360 -25.35 -16.01 -2.22
C SER A 360 -26.88 -16.00 -2.18
N ASP A 361 -27.51 -14.82 -2.10
CA ASP A 361 -28.97 -14.69 -2.02
C ASP A 361 -29.66 -14.98 -3.37
N ASP A 362 -28.99 -14.73 -4.49
CA ASP A 362 -29.57 -14.99 -5.82
C ASP A 362 -29.65 -16.49 -6.16
N ASN A 363 -28.87 -17.32 -5.46
CA ASN A 363 -28.83 -18.78 -5.65
C ASN A 363 -29.90 -19.53 -4.83
N THR A 364 -30.61 -18.86 -3.92
CA THR A 364 -31.66 -19.48 -3.08
C THR A 364 -33.08 -19.35 -3.65
N ASN A 365 -33.26 -18.59 -4.74
CA ASN A 365 -34.55 -18.37 -5.38
C ASN A 365 -34.74 -19.19 -6.66
N THR A 366 -34.38 -20.47 -6.66
CA THR A 366 -34.89 -21.40 -7.67
C THR A 366 -36.31 -21.80 -7.24
N PRO A 367 -37.36 -21.46 -7.99
CA PRO A 367 -38.71 -21.91 -7.65
C PRO A 367 -38.75 -23.44 -7.70
N SER A 368 -39.01 -24.05 -6.57
CA SER A 368 -39.40 -25.47 -6.50
C SER A 368 -40.73 -25.60 -7.23
N ASP A 369 -40.64 -26.08 -8.46
CA ASP A 369 -41.81 -26.41 -9.29
C ASP A 369 -42.48 -27.64 -8.71
N ASN A 370 -43.40 -27.41 -7.78
CA ASN A 370 -44.31 -28.42 -7.25
C ASN A 370 -45.46 -28.61 -8.23
N THR A 371 -45.26 -29.31 -9.35
CA THR A 371 -46.35 -29.83 -10.14
C THR A 371 -46.78 -31.16 -9.55
N LYS A 372 -47.92 -31.14 -8.88
CA LYS A 372 -48.75 -32.28 -8.53
C LYS A 372 -49.13 -33.06 -9.77
N ASN A 373 -48.93 -34.37 -9.69
CA ASN A 373 -49.57 -35.37 -10.53
C ASN A 373 -51.10 -35.23 -10.51
N ASP A 374 -51.70 -35.18 -11.70
CA ASP A 374 -52.99 -35.81 -11.94
C ASP A 374 -52.87 -36.64 -13.21
N ALA A 375 -53.20 -37.91 -13.02
CA ALA A 375 -53.30 -38.94 -14.03
C ALA A 375 -54.52 -38.72 -14.93
N ASP A 376 -54.37 -38.92 -16.24
CA ASP A 376 -55.24 -39.88 -16.94
C ASP A 376 -54.79 -40.07 -18.41
N ASN A 377 -54.51 -41.30 -18.71
CA ASN A 377 -54.97 -42.26 -19.72
C ASN A 377 -54.99 -41.92 -21.20
N SER A 378 -54.47 -42.89 -21.92
CA SER A 378 -54.77 -43.39 -23.24
C SER A 378 -53.89 -42.96 -24.41
N GLY A 379 -53.18 -43.98 -24.88
CA GLY A 379 -53.44 -44.54 -26.18
C GLY A 379 -52.35 -44.33 -27.25
N SER A 380 -51.67 -45.46 -27.50
CA SER A 380 -51.44 -45.97 -28.85
C SER A 380 -50.30 -45.45 -29.70
N THR A 381 -49.39 -46.38 -29.87
CA THR A 381 -48.83 -47.02 -31.08
C THR A 381 -47.75 -46.31 -31.89
N GLU A 382 -46.67 -47.07 -31.97
CA GLU A 382 -45.87 -47.44 -33.16
C GLU A 382 -45.12 -46.32 -33.88
N ASP A 383 -43.91 -46.44 -34.36
CA ASP A 383 -43.09 -47.58 -34.78
C ASP A 383 -41.67 -47.05 -35.11
N SER A 384 -40.69 -47.89 -34.83
CA SER A 384 -39.49 -48.22 -35.61
C SER A 384 -38.73 -47.08 -36.28
N THR A 385 -37.46 -47.05 -36.37
CA THR A 385 -36.39 -47.99 -36.64
C THR A 385 -35.04 -47.29 -36.55
N THR A 386 -34.16 -47.98 -35.91
CA THR A 386 -32.85 -48.46 -36.37
C THR A 386 -31.84 -47.49 -36.95
N ALA A 387 -30.78 -47.52 -36.31
CA ALA A 387 -29.45 -48.06 -36.64
C ALA A 387 -28.54 -46.95 -37.17
N ASP A 388 -27.33 -46.89 -36.94
CA ASP A 388 -26.24 -47.75 -36.52
C ASP A 388 -24.94 -47.00 -36.80
N ASN A 389 -24.02 -47.18 -35.97
CA ASN A 389 -22.62 -47.52 -36.24
C ASN A 389 -21.70 -46.47 -36.89
N SER A 390 -20.62 -46.22 -36.46
CA SER A 390 -19.36 -46.86 -36.03
C SER A 390 -18.25 -45.85 -36.22
N SER A 391 -17.44 -45.71 -35.24
CA SER A 391 -16.14 -46.39 -35.08
C SER A 391 -15.07 -46.07 -36.12
N ALA A 392 -13.98 -45.67 -35.59
CA ALA A 392 -12.60 -46.14 -35.76
C ALA A 392 -11.63 -44.99 -36.00
N THR A 393 -10.75 -44.78 -35.10
CA THR A 393 -9.40 -45.36 -34.83
C THR A 393 -8.31 -44.96 -35.81
N ALA A 394 -7.31 -44.40 -35.18
CA ALA A 394 -5.89 -44.76 -35.21
C ALA A 394 -5.00 -44.16 -36.28
N ALA A 395 -3.97 -43.64 -35.80
CA ALA A 395 -2.54 -43.98 -35.77
C ALA A 395 -1.69 -43.20 -36.74
N SER A 396 -0.71 -42.46 -36.18
CA SER A 396 0.71 -42.84 -36.09
C SER A 396 1.47 -42.84 -37.42
N THR A 397 2.55 -42.13 -37.44
CA THR A 397 3.96 -42.48 -37.69
C THR A 397 4.76 -41.25 -38.11
N ASP A 398 5.76 -40.90 -37.33
CA ASP A 398 7.22 -41.08 -37.53
C ASP A 398 7.80 -40.86 -38.93
N ASN A 399 8.79 -39.96 -38.97
CA ASN A 399 10.20 -40.14 -39.38
C ASN A 399 10.86 -38.81 -39.57
N SER A 400 11.88 -38.46 -38.83
CA SER A 400 13.30 -38.81 -38.95
C SER A 400 14.01 -38.39 -40.21
N ALA A 401 15.12 -37.74 -39.92
CA ALA A 401 16.42 -37.70 -40.57
C ALA A 401 16.74 -36.37 -41.26
N ASN A 402 17.71 -35.69 -40.81
CA ASN A 402 19.18 -35.87 -40.75
C ASN A 402 19.92 -34.99 -41.77
N ALA A 403 21.02 -34.46 -41.27
CA ALA A 403 22.29 -34.13 -41.86
C ALA A 403 22.51 -32.66 -42.26
N SER A 404 23.33 -32.02 -41.54
CA SER A 404 24.81 -31.93 -41.47
C SER A 404 25.40 -30.75 -42.22
N THR A 405 26.27 -30.07 -41.48
CA THR A 405 27.58 -29.39 -41.84
C THR A 405 27.44 -28.11 -42.67
N GLU A 406 28.01 -26.99 -42.26
CA GLU A 406 29.43 -26.72 -42.03
C GLU A 406 29.70 -25.38 -41.33
N ALA A 407 30.81 -25.27 -40.72
CA ALA A 407 31.34 -24.17 -39.95
C ALA A 407 31.74 -22.97 -40.82
N SER A 408 31.57 -21.79 -40.29
CA SER A 408 32.45 -20.65 -40.51
C SER A 408 32.49 -19.71 -39.32
N SER A 409 33.65 -19.58 -38.75
CA SER A 409 34.06 -18.71 -37.69
C SER A 409 34.02 -17.24 -38.13
N VAL A 410 33.29 -16.40 -37.39
CA VAL A 410 33.61 -14.96 -37.25
C VAL A 410 33.36 -14.59 -35.81
N SER A 411 34.44 -14.19 -35.15
CA SER A 411 34.43 -13.55 -33.85
C SER A 411 33.65 -12.24 -33.92
N ALA A 412 32.62 -12.09 -33.12
CA ALA A 412 32.09 -10.80 -32.77
C ALA A 412 31.80 -10.81 -31.27
N ASP A 413 32.49 -9.92 -30.61
CA ASP A 413 32.38 -9.47 -29.26
C ASP A 413 30.92 -9.30 -28.87
N SER A 414 30.40 -10.18 -28.03
CA SER A 414 29.08 -9.99 -27.40
C SER A 414 29.31 -9.52 -25.97
N SER A 415 29.20 -8.22 -25.77
CA SER A 415 28.92 -7.66 -24.46
C SER A 415 27.56 -8.18 -23.99
N THR A 416 27.57 -9.21 -23.18
CA THR A 416 26.42 -9.64 -22.38
C THR A 416 26.12 -8.51 -21.41
N ALA A 417 25.04 -7.77 -21.66
CA ALA A 417 24.39 -6.98 -20.66
C ALA A 417 23.87 -7.97 -19.60
N SER A 418 24.55 -8.02 -18.47
CA SER A 418 24.07 -8.68 -17.27
C SER A 418 22.89 -7.86 -16.77
N GLU A 419 21.69 -8.41 -16.85
CA GLU A 419 20.53 -7.89 -16.12
C GLU A 419 20.82 -8.04 -14.62
N THR A 420 21.31 -6.97 -14.00
CA THR A 420 21.42 -6.90 -12.56
C THR A 420 20.08 -6.49 -12.00
N SER A 421 19.39 -7.42 -11.33
CA SER A 421 18.25 -7.13 -10.48
C SER A 421 18.62 -6.03 -9.49
N VAL A 422 17.75 -5.02 -9.38
CA VAL A 422 17.92 -3.89 -8.47
C VAL A 422 17.70 -4.38 -7.04
N GLN A 423 18.75 -4.65 -6.30
CA GLN A 423 18.67 -4.88 -4.86
C GLN A 423 18.49 -3.54 -4.15
N THR A 424 17.26 -3.19 -3.81
CA THR A 424 16.91 -1.95 -3.09
C THR A 424 17.09 -2.03 -1.57
N ALA A 425 17.41 -3.22 -1.03
CA ALA A 425 17.40 -3.50 0.41
C ALA A 425 18.66 -3.08 1.18
N ASP A 426 19.80 -2.94 0.53
CA ASP A 426 21.07 -2.75 1.25
C ASP A 426 21.33 -1.31 1.72
N SER A 427 20.68 -0.32 1.14
CA SER A 427 20.94 1.10 1.45
C SER A 427 20.55 1.47 2.90
N TYR A 428 19.49 0.88 3.44
CA TYR A 428 19.03 1.17 4.81
C TYR A 428 19.99 0.65 5.88
N ASN A 429 20.51 -0.55 5.71
CA ASN A 429 21.45 -1.13 6.66
C ASN A 429 22.77 -0.35 6.74
N VAL A 430 23.22 0.23 5.64
CA VAL A 430 24.46 1.00 5.61
C VAL A 430 24.29 2.37 6.26
N TYR A 431 23.13 3.03 6.08
CA TYR A 431 22.77 4.24 6.82
C TYR A 431 22.74 3.97 8.32
N LEU A 432 22.09 2.89 8.73
CA LEU A 432 22.02 2.46 10.11
C LEU A 432 23.42 2.28 10.72
N TYR A 433 24.32 1.60 10.01
CA TYR A 433 25.69 1.39 10.47
C TYR A 433 26.52 2.67 10.43
N ALA A 434 26.32 3.57 9.46
CA ALA A 434 27.02 4.84 9.38
C ALA A 434 26.59 5.77 10.56
N VAL A 435 25.31 5.81 10.87
CA VAL A 435 24.78 6.58 12.03
C VAL A 435 25.25 5.97 13.35
N LEU A 436 25.26 4.66 13.49
CA LEU A 436 25.82 3.97 14.66
C LEU A 436 27.32 4.26 14.83
N ALA A 437 28.07 4.27 13.75
CA ALA A 437 29.49 4.60 13.77
C ALA A 437 29.72 6.07 14.17
N LEU A 438 28.93 7.02 13.67
CA LEU A 438 28.97 8.42 14.04
C LEU A 438 28.55 8.67 15.50
N ALA A 439 27.51 7.98 15.97
CA ALA A 439 27.09 8.05 17.38
C ALA A 439 28.16 7.48 18.33
N ALA A 440 28.81 6.39 17.95
CA ALA A 440 29.91 5.81 18.72
C ALA A 440 31.12 6.74 18.79
N VAL A 441 31.48 7.41 17.65
CA VAL A 441 32.55 8.42 17.64
C VAL A 441 32.20 9.64 18.48
N SER A 442 30.96 10.12 18.42
CA SER A 442 30.48 11.25 19.24
C SER A 442 30.48 10.91 20.73
N GLY A 443 30.07 9.68 21.08
CA GLY A 443 30.11 9.18 22.47
C GLY A 443 31.55 9.08 23.02
N ILE A 444 32.51 8.64 22.21
CA ILE A 444 33.92 8.54 22.57
C ILE A 444 34.49 9.96 22.75
N CYS A 445 34.17 10.92 21.88
CA CYS A 445 34.63 12.31 22.01
C CYS A 445 34.08 12.99 23.26
N THR A 446 32.80 12.80 23.61
CA THR A 446 32.20 13.37 24.83
C THR A 446 32.74 12.72 26.09
N ALA A 447 32.95 11.41 26.11
CA ALA A 447 33.58 10.71 27.23
C ALA A 447 35.05 11.12 27.44
N GLY A 448 35.79 11.31 26.34
CA GLY A 448 37.17 11.82 26.33
C GLY A 448 37.26 13.25 26.86
N TYR A 449 36.33 14.13 26.48
CA TYR A 449 36.27 15.49 26.98
C TYR A 449 35.91 15.58 28.47
N ALA A 450 34.93 14.78 28.92
CA ALA A 450 34.56 14.67 30.33
C ALA A 450 35.71 14.13 31.19
N ALA A 451 36.43 13.11 30.74
CA ALA A 451 37.59 12.56 31.41
C ALA A 451 38.77 13.56 31.52
N LYS A 452 38.96 14.41 30.52
CA LYS A 452 39.97 15.48 30.51
C LYS A 452 39.60 16.61 31.50
N LYS A 453 38.30 16.97 31.57
CA LYS A 453 37.80 18.03 32.47
C LYS A 453 37.90 17.61 33.96
N ASN A 454 37.77 16.32 34.26
CA ASN A 454 37.88 15.81 35.65
C ASN A 454 39.34 15.55 36.08
N ARG A 455 40.32 15.78 35.22
CA ARG A 455 41.78 15.67 35.57
C ARG A 455 42.49 17.02 35.60
N ALA A 456 41.81 18.12 35.31
CA ALA A 456 42.26 19.48 35.46
C ALA A 456 41.58 20.14 36.69
#